data_3b3905839c822f3642c94635bfadf284
#
_entry.id   3b3905839c822f3642c94635bfadf284
#
_cell.length_a   1.000
_cell.length_b   1.000
_cell.length_c   1.000
_cell.angle_alpha   90.00
_cell.angle_beta   90.00
_cell.angle_gamma   90.00
#
_symmetry.space_group_name_H-M   'P 1'
#
loop_
_entity.id
_entity.type
_entity.pdbx_description
1 polymer ?
#
loop_
_entity_poly.entity_id
_entity_poly.type
_entity_poly.pdbx_seq_one_letter_code
_entity_poly.pdbx_strand_id
1 'polypeptide(L)'
;MMIILLYIVIVIMAFVFGITISNTIRREAGVIGTLRASGYTRKELIRHYMALPVLVTLLGALVGNILGYTVFKNVCAGMYYGSYSLPTYVTVWSAEAFLLTTVVPVIIMLVLNYGVLRHKLRLSPLKFLRRDLSGRKRKKAIYLSPVIKIFSRFR
;
A
#
# COMPACT_ATOMS: atom_id res chain seq x y z
N MET A 1 17.26 17.17 8.49
CA MET A 1 15.89 17.55 8.06
C MET A 1 15.40 16.74 6.86
N MET A 2 16.14 16.64 5.75
CA MET A 2 15.76 15.90 4.54
C MET A 2 15.39 14.42 4.79
N ILE A 3 16.16 13.73 5.63
CA ILE A 3 15.95 12.30 5.94
C ILE A 3 14.59 12.09 6.65
N ILE A 4 14.23 12.98 7.57
CA ILE A 4 12.95 12.89 8.29
C ILE A 4 11.79 13.05 7.32
N LEU A 5 11.87 14.00 6.41
CA LEU A 5 10.86 14.22 5.36
C LEU A 5 10.73 13.00 4.45
N LEU A 6 11.84 12.38 4.07
CA LEU A 6 11.86 11.14 3.30
C LEU A 6 11.09 10.02 4.02
N TYR A 7 11.34 9.80 5.32
CA TYR A 7 10.62 8.79 6.08
C TYR A 7 9.12 9.07 6.18
N ILE A 8 8.72 10.32 6.37
CA ILE A 8 7.31 10.71 6.40
C ILE A 8 6.63 10.37 5.07
N VAL A 9 7.26 10.72 3.95
CA VAL A 9 6.73 10.41 2.61
C VAL A 9 6.62 8.89 2.41
N ILE A 10 7.62 8.12 2.81
CA ILE A 10 7.59 6.65 2.71
C ILE A 10 6.42 6.06 3.52
N VAL A 11 6.17 6.55 4.74
CA VAL A 11 5.05 6.10 5.57
C VAL A 11 3.70 6.41 4.91
N ILE A 12 3.54 7.62 4.37
CA ILE A 12 2.32 8.01 3.64
C ILE A 12 2.11 7.11 2.43
N MET A 13 3.15 6.90 1.62
CA MET A 13 3.09 6.03 0.45
C MET A 13 2.72 4.59 0.83
N ALA A 14 3.32 4.07 1.89
CA ALA A 14 3.02 2.75 2.42
C ALA A 14 1.53 2.59 2.77
N PHE A 15 0.97 3.61 3.42
CA PHE A 15 -0.45 3.64 3.79
C PHE A 15 -1.37 3.69 2.56
N VAL A 16 -1.05 4.55 1.59
CA VAL A 16 -1.80 4.66 0.32
C VAL A 16 -1.79 3.35 -0.45
N PHE A 17 -0.63 2.68 -0.56
CA PHE A 17 -0.53 1.37 -1.21
C PHE A 17 -1.37 0.31 -0.50
N GLY A 18 -1.33 0.26 0.83
CA GLY A 18 -2.13 -0.67 1.62
C GLY A 18 -3.64 -0.53 1.38
N ILE A 19 -4.12 0.72 1.31
CA ILE A 19 -5.53 1.02 1.00
C ILE A 19 -5.86 0.63 -0.44
N THR A 20 -5.03 1.00 -1.39
CA THR A 20 -5.24 0.73 -2.82
C THR A 20 -5.37 -0.76 -3.09
N ILE A 21 -4.45 -1.58 -2.57
CA ILE A 21 -4.52 -3.04 -2.73
C ILE A 21 -5.74 -3.62 -2.02
N SER A 22 -6.06 -3.13 -0.83
CA SER A 22 -7.27 -3.57 -0.13
C SER A 22 -8.54 -3.29 -0.94
N ASN A 23 -8.61 -2.15 -1.61
CA ASN A 23 -9.73 -1.77 -2.48
C ASN A 23 -9.76 -2.61 -3.77
N THR A 24 -8.61 -2.85 -4.39
CA THR A 24 -8.51 -3.71 -5.58
C THR A 24 -9.03 -5.12 -5.27
N ILE A 25 -8.59 -5.73 -4.17
CA ILE A 25 -9.08 -7.05 -3.76
C ILE A 25 -10.60 -7.04 -3.51
N ARG A 26 -11.14 -5.98 -2.97
CA ARG A 26 -12.60 -5.86 -2.76
C ARG A 26 -13.36 -5.76 -4.07
N ARG A 27 -12.85 -5.00 -5.03
CA ARG A 27 -13.48 -4.85 -6.36
C ARG A 27 -13.46 -6.17 -7.12
N GLU A 28 -12.34 -6.88 -7.06
CA GLU A 28 -12.13 -8.13 -7.78
C GLU A 28 -12.50 -9.39 -6.96
N ALA A 29 -13.20 -9.21 -5.84
CA ALA A 29 -13.54 -10.29 -4.95
C ALA A 29 -14.28 -11.46 -5.63
N GLY A 30 -15.17 -11.15 -6.57
CA GLY A 30 -15.89 -12.16 -7.37
C GLY A 30 -14.91 -12.98 -8.22
N VAL A 31 -14.02 -12.32 -8.96
CA VAL A 31 -13.00 -12.97 -9.81
C VAL A 31 -12.06 -13.84 -8.98
N ILE A 32 -11.58 -13.30 -7.85
CA ILE A 32 -10.73 -14.05 -6.91
C ILE A 32 -11.46 -15.28 -6.36
N GLY A 33 -12.75 -15.13 -6.06
CA GLY A 33 -13.59 -16.22 -5.57
C GLY A 33 -13.75 -17.34 -6.59
N THR A 34 -14.03 -17.01 -7.86
CA THR A 34 -14.16 -17.98 -8.95
C THR A 34 -12.85 -18.66 -9.27
N LEU A 35 -11.74 -17.93 -9.38
CA LEU A 35 -10.41 -18.50 -9.61
C LEU A 35 -10.02 -19.47 -8.49
N ARG A 36 -10.31 -19.14 -7.24
CA ARG A 36 -10.05 -20.06 -6.12
C ARG A 36 -10.97 -21.28 -6.12
N ALA A 37 -12.18 -21.14 -6.60
CA ALA A 37 -13.08 -22.28 -6.78
C ALA A 37 -12.65 -23.20 -7.93
N SER A 38 -12.01 -22.65 -8.97
CA SER A 38 -11.42 -23.41 -10.10
C SER A 38 -10.09 -24.10 -9.74
N GLY A 39 -9.59 -23.96 -8.50
CA GLY A 39 -8.40 -24.65 -8.05
C GLY A 39 -7.11 -23.83 -7.99
N TYR A 40 -7.15 -22.53 -8.31
CA TYR A 40 -5.98 -21.66 -8.17
C TYR A 40 -5.51 -21.55 -6.72
N THR A 41 -4.21 -21.69 -6.52
CA THR A 41 -3.60 -21.59 -5.19
C THR A 41 -3.49 -20.12 -4.74
N ARG A 42 -3.43 -19.92 -3.43
CA ARG A 42 -3.23 -18.58 -2.86
C ARG A 42 -1.91 -17.95 -3.31
N LYS A 43 -0.87 -18.77 -3.49
CA LYS A 43 0.46 -18.29 -3.91
C LYS A 43 0.44 -17.74 -5.33
N GLU A 44 -0.24 -18.42 -6.25
CA GLU A 44 -0.40 -17.99 -7.63
C GLU A 44 -1.14 -16.64 -7.72
N LEU A 45 -2.23 -16.52 -6.97
CA LEU A 45 -2.97 -15.26 -6.89
C LEU A 45 -2.13 -14.13 -6.30
N ILE A 46 -1.39 -14.38 -5.20
CA ILE A 46 -0.48 -13.36 -4.63
C ILE A 46 0.53 -12.91 -5.67
N ARG A 47 1.17 -13.85 -6.39
CA ARG A 47 2.16 -13.53 -7.42
C ARG A 47 1.56 -12.69 -8.55
N HIS A 48 0.37 -13.04 -9.01
CA HIS A 48 -0.34 -12.30 -10.05
C HIS A 48 -0.67 -10.87 -9.61
N TYR A 49 -1.28 -10.71 -8.44
CA TYR A 49 -1.68 -9.39 -7.92
C TYR A 49 -0.50 -8.52 -7.45
N MET A 50 0.66 -9.11 -7.16
CA MET A 50 1.87 -8.36 -6.84
C MET A 50 2.62 -7.88 -8.08
N ALA A 51 2.44 -8.50 -9.24
CA ALA A 51 3.19 -8.15 -10.45
C ALA A 51 3.01 -6.67 -10.84
N LEU A 52 1.79 -6.18 -10.87
CA LEU A 52 1.47 -4.81 -11.27
C LEU A 52 2.00 -3.76 -10.27
N PRO A 53 1.76 -3.85 -8.95
CA PRO A 53 2.35 -2.94 -7.99
C PRO A 53 3.89 -2.92 -8.01
N VAL A 54 4.53 -4.07 -8.17
CA VAL A 54 5.99 -4.17 -8.28
C VAL A 54 6.50 -3.42 -9.51
N LEU A 55 5.88 -3.65 -10.66
CA LEU A 55 6.25 -3.00 -11.91
C LEU A 55 6.08 -1.48 -11.82
N VAL A 56 4.95 -1.01 -11.31
CA VAL A 56 4.70 0.43 -11.13
C VAL A 56 5.71 1.06 -10.17
N THR A 57 6.06 0.37 -9.08
CA THR A 57 7.03 0.91 -8.12
C THR A 57 8.44 0.98 -8.72
N LEU A 58 8.85 -0.03 -9.48
CA LEU A 58 10.16 -0.03 -10.15
C LEU A 58 10.24 1.09 -11.19
N LEU A 59 9.22 1.25 -12.03
CA LEU A 59 9.16 2.34 -12.99
C LEU A 59 9.14 3.71 -12.30
N GLY A 60 8.35 3.86 -11.25
CA GLY A 60 8.30 5.08 -10.45
C GLY A 60 9.64 5.42 -9.80
N ALA A 61 10.34 4.44 -9.25
CA ALA A 61 11.66 4.61 -8.68
C ALA A 61 12.69 5.03 -9.74
N LEU A 62 12.65 4.42 -10.91
CA LEU A 62 13.55 4.75 -12.02
C LEU A 62 13.30 6.18 -12.53
N VAL A 63 12.05 6.53 -12.82
CA VAL A 63 11.69 7.88 -13.26
C VAL A 63 12.01 8.92 -12.17
N GLY A 64 11.71 8.62 -10.91
CA GLY A 64 12.00 9.50 -9.77
C GLY A 64 13.49 9.77 -9.62
N ASN A 65 14.34 8.75 -9.78
CA ASN A 65 15.79 8.93 -9.75
C ASN A 65 16.30 9.77 -10.93
N ILE A 66 15.84 9.50 -12.16
CA ILE A 66 16.22 10.30 -13.32
C ILE A 66 15.85 11.76 -13.10
N LEU A 67 14.62 12.06 -12.74
CA LEU A 67 14.16 13.42 -12.47
C LEU A 67 14.91 14.06 -11.30
N GLY A 68 15.18 13.30 -10.23
CA GLY A 68 15.94 13.77 -9.07
C GLY A 68 17.34 14.25 -9.45
N TYR A 69 18.06 13.43 -10.21
CA TYR A 69 19.43 13.74 -10.60
C TYR A 69 19.57 14.73 -11.77
N THR A 70 18.55 14.89 -12.60
CA THR A 70 18.62 15.81 -13.76
C THR A 70 17.95 17.15 -13.45
N VAL A 71 16.67 17.14 -13.08
CA VAL A 71 15.86 18.35 -12.94
C VAL A 71 15.94 18.92 -11.53
N PHE A 72 15.53 18.12 -10.53
CA PHE A 72 15.39 18.63 -9.16
C PHE A 72 16.72 19.03 -8.54
N LYS A 73 17.79 18.34 -8.86
CA LYS A 73 19.13 18.71 -8.44
C LYS A 73 19.48 20.14 -8.88
N ASN A 74 19.24 20.46 -10.16
CA ASN A 74 19.58 21.77 -10.71
C ASN A 74 18.68 22.87 -10.14
N VAL A 75 17.40 22.59 -9.95
CA VAL A 75 16.46 23.52 -9.33
C VAL A 75 16.87 23.85 -7.90
N CYS A 76 17.16 22.82 -7.09
CA CYS A 76 17.62 23.01 -5.71
C CYS A 76 18.95 23.77 -5.65
N ALA A 77 19.91 23.40 -6.50
CA ALA A 77 21.19 24.11 -6.58
C ALA A 77 20.97 25.58 -6.91
N GLY A 78 20.14 25.91 -7.93
CA GLY A 78 19.83 27.30 -8.31
C GLY A 78 19.20 28.12 -7.16
N MET A 79 18.32 27.52 -6.38
CA MET A 79 17.73 28.19 -5.20
C MET A 79 18.77 28.50 -4.12
N TYR A 80 19.68 27.57 -3.84
CA TYR A 80 20.72 27.78 -2.84
C TYR A 80 21.78 28.78 -3.29
N TYR A 81 22.23 28.69 -4.56
CA TYR A 81 23.21 29.63 -5.11
C TYR A 81 22.65 31.03 -5.34
N GLY A 82 21.35 31.18 -5.55
CA GLY A 82 20.70 32.49 -5.62
C GLY A 82 20.57 33.20 -4.25
N SER A 83 20.64 32.43 -3.15
CA SER A 83 20.45 32.97 -1.79
C SER A 83 21.75 33.07 -0.99
N TYR A 84 22.80 32.35 -1.34
CA TYR A 84 24.05 32.25 -0.59
C TYR A 84 25.25 32.29 -1.52
N SER A 85 26.32 33.00 -1.13
CA SER A 85 27.62 32.97 -1.82
C SER A 85 28.35 31.68 -1.47
N LEU A 86 28.11 30.63 -2.25
CA LEU A 86 28.68 29.31 -2.05
C LEU A 86 29.85 29.02 -3.01
N PRO A 87 30.80 28.13 -2.65
CA PRO A 87 31.86 27.70 -3.57
C PRO A 87 31.27 26.95 -4.76
N THR A 88 32.08 26.77 -5.80
CA THR A 88 31.69 26.11 -7.05
C THR A 88 30.99 24.77 -6.85
N TYR A 89 29.82 24.60 -7.47
CA TYR A 89 29.01 23.39 -7.37
C TYR A 89 29.68 22.20 -8.06
N VAL A 90 30.05 21.19 -7.27
CA VAL A 90 30.56 19.93 -7.82
C VAL A 90 29.51 18.84 -7.56
N THR A 91 29.06 18.22 -8.62
CA THR A 91 28.11 17.11 -8.53
C THR A 91 28.82 15.85 -8.06
N VAL A 92 28.55 15.42 -6.84
CA VAL A 92 29.03 14.13 -6.32
C VAL A 92 27.86 13.14 -6.39
N TRP A 93 28.06 12.04 -7.10
CA TRP A 93 27.08 10.96 -7.13
C TRP A 93 27.18 10.13 -5.86
N SER A 94 26.10 10.05 -5.08
CA SER A 94 26.06 9.29 -3.84
C SER A 94 25.28 7.99 -4.04
N ALA A 95 26.01 6.86 -4.02
CA ALA A 95 25.41 5.53 -4.07
C ALA A 95 24.47 5.28 -2.87
N GLU A 96 24.83 5.83 -1.71
CA GLU A 96 24.02 5.71 -0.49
C GLU A 96 22.66 6.38 -0.65
N ALA A 97 22.61 7.60 -1.20
CA ALA A 97 21.36 8.30 -1.47
C ALA A 97 20.49 7.52 -2.48
N PHE A 98 21.10 6.98 -3.53
CA PHE A 98 20.41 6.16 -4.51
C PHE A 98 19.81 4.89 -3.90
N LEU A 99 20.55 4.19 -3.06
CA LEU A 99 20.07 3.00 -2.35
C LEU A 99 18.92 3.34 -1.40
N LEU A 100 19.05 4.40 -0.61
CA LEU A 100 18.01 4.83 0.32
C LEU A 100 16.71 5.23 -0.40
N THR A 101 16.81 5.95 -1.50
CA THR A 101 15.62 6.45 -2.22
C THR A 101 14.98 5.41 -3.12
N THR A 102 15.69 4.35 -3.51
CA THR A 102 15.18 3.31 -4.40
C THR A 102 14.86 2.03 -3.66
N VAL A 103 15.82 1.49 -2.91
CA VAL A 103 15.70 0.15 -2.32
C VAL A 103 14.74 0.15 -1.14
N VAL A 104 14.82 1.16 -0.27
CA VAL A 104 13.98 1.22 0.94
C VAL A 104 12.48 1.33 0.58
N PRO A 105 12.01 2.23 -0.29
CA PRO A 105 10.61 2.27 -0.71
C PRO A 105 10.15 0.99 -1.39
N VAL A 106 10.98 0.37 -2.23
CA VAL A 106 10.64 -0.89 -2.92
C VAL A 106 10.46 -2.02 -1.92
N ILE A 107 11.36 -2.17 -0.95
CA ILE A 107 11.25 -3.21 0.09
C ILE A 107 9.98 -3.00 0.93
N ILE A 108 9.75 -1.78 1.38
CA ILE A 108 8.55 -1.46 2.19
C ILE A 108 7.28 -1.78 1.41
N MET A 109 7.23 -1.40 0.14
CA MET A 109 6.11 -1.70 -0.74
C MET A 109 5.89 -3.21 -0.89
N LEU A 110 6.96 -3.98 -1.14
CA LEU A 110 6.88 -5.44 -1.27
C LEU A 110 6.34 -6.10 0.01
N VAL A 111 6.89 -5.71 1.16
CA VAL A 111 6.49 -6.28 2.47
C VAL A 111 5.03 -5.97 2.78
N LEU A 112 4.61 -4.73 2.59
CA LEU A 112 3.24 -4.30 2.87
C LEU A 112 2.23 -4.95 1.92
N ASN A 113 2.51 -4.95 0.62
CA ASN A 113 1.63 -5.54 -0.37
C ASN A 113 1.50 -7.05 -0.16
N TYR A 114 2.61 -7.73 0.10
CA TYR A 114 2.60 -9.16 0.43
C TYR A 114 1.80 -9.44 1.71
N GLY A 115 2.01 -8.65 2.76
CA GLY A 115 1.29 -8.76 4.02
C GLY A 115 -0.23 -8.58 3.86
N VAL A 116 -0.64 -7.53 3.15
CA VAL A 116 -2.06 -7.24 2.89
C VAL A 116 -2.70 -8.35 2.04
N LEU A 117 -2.04 -8.76 0.95
CA LEU A 117 -2.51 -9.84 0.08
C LEU A 117 -2.64 -11.16 0.85
N ARG A 118 -1.59 -11.55 1.58
CA ARG A 118 -1.60 -12.76 2.39
C ARG A 118 -2.72 -12.76 3.43
N HIS A 119 -2.92 -11.64 4.10
CA HIS A 119 -3.98 -11.50 5.10
C HIS A 119 -5.37 -11.58 4.48
N LYS A 120 -5.61 -10.85 3.39
CA LYS A 120 -6.91 -10.83 2.71
C LYS A 120 -7.25 -12.15 2.02
N LEU A 121 -6.31 -12.77 1.33
CA LEU A 121 -6.50 -14.03 0.63
C LEU A 121 -6.58 -15.25 1.58
N ARG A 122 -6.38 -15.08 2.89
CA ARG A 122 -6.68 -16.12 3.89
C ARG A 122 -8.16 -16.42 4.03
N LEU A 123 -9.02 -15.51 3.61
CA LEU A 123 -10.47 -15.70 3.66
C LEU A 123 -10.90 -16.87 2.76
N SER A 124 -12.00 -17.53 3.11
CA SER A 124 -12.54 -18.65 2.33
C SER A 124 -13.11 -18.16 0.99
N PRO A 125 -13.11 -18.99 -0.09
CA PRO A 125 -13.69 -18.65 -1.39
C PRO A 125 -15.14 -18.15 -1.29
N LEU A 126 -15.95 -18.76 -0.42
CA LEU A 126 -17.31 -18.37 -0.14
C LEU A 126 -17.47 -16.93 0.35
N LYS A 127 -16.52 -16.43 1.17
CA LYS A 127 -16.52 -15.04 1.63
C LYS A 127 -16.21 -14.06 0.51
N PHE A 128 -15.35 -14.46 -0.43
CA PHE A 128 -15.08 -13.68 -1.64
C PHE A 128 -16.30 -13.59 -2.55
N LEU A 129 -16.96 -14.70 -2.81
CA LEU A 129 -18.17 -14.75 -3.64
C LEU A 129 -19.33 -13.93 -3.01
N ARG A 130 -19.48 -13.96 -1.70
CA ARG A 130 -20.46 -13.14 -0.97
C ARG A 130 -20.05 -11.69 -0.77
N ARG A 131 -18.88 -11.27 -1.27
CA ARG A 131 -18.26 -9.96 -1.04
C ARG A 131 -18.15 -9.56 0.45
N ASP A 132 -18.21 -10.54 1.35
CA ASP A 132 -18.07 -10.33 2.79
C ASP A 132 -16.58 -10.38 3.19
N LEU A 133 -15.85 -9.35 2.74
CA LEU A 133 -14.41 -9.17 2.98
C LEU A 133 -14.12 -8.40 4.28
N SER A 134 -15.17 -7.98 5.00
CA SER A 134 -15.02 -7.40 6.31
C SER A 134 -14.76 -8.53 7.30
N GLY A 135 -13.54 -8.59 7.83
CA GLY A 135 -13.18 -9.50 8.93
C GLY A 135 -13.86 -9.14 10.25
N ARG A 136 -14.86 -8.28 10.21
CA ARG A 136 -15.68 -7.94 11.35
C ARG A 136 -16.52 -9.17 11.67
N LYS A 137 -16.14 -9.91 12.71
CA LYS A 137 -17.06 -10.85 13.36
C LYS A 137 -18.37 -10.10 13.52
N ARG A 138 -19.45 -10.58 12.88
CA ARG A 138 -20.79 -10.10 13.14
C ARG A 138 -20.90 -10.06 14.66
N LYS A 139 -20.93 -8.87 15.26
CA LYS A 139 -21.29 -8.74 16.67
C LYS A 139 -22.60 -9.49 16.74
N LYS A 140 -22.64 -10.57 17.52
CA LYS A 140 -23.90 -11.23 17.85
C LYS A 140 -24.82 -10.08 18.22
N ALA A 141 -25.91 -9.91 17.48
CA ALA A 141 -26.93 -8.97 17.87
C ALA A 141 -27.22 -9.32 19.32
N ILE A 142 -26.93 -8.39 20.20
CA ILE A 142 -27.31 -8.52 21.59
C ILE A 142 -28.84 -8.51 21.52
N TYR A 143 -29.43 -9.68 21.64
CA TYR A 143 -30.89 -9.81 21.77
C TYR A 143 -31.26 -9.04 23.01
N LEU A 144 -31.77 -7.85 22.88
CA LEU A 144 -32.47 -7.09 23.91
C LEU A 144 -33.82 -7.76 24.19
N SER A 145 -33.81 -9.09 24.34
CA SER A 145 -35.01 -9.87 24.56
C SER A 145 -35.65 -9.68 25.95
N PRO A 146 -34.94 -9.28 27.03
CA PRO A 146 -35.63 -9.10 28.28
C PRO A 146 -36.48 -7.82 28.36
N VAL A 147 -36.09 -6.75 27.65
CA VAL A 147 -36.80 -5.45 27.73
C VAL A 147 -38.09 -5.47 26.90
N ILE A 148 -38.14 -6.17 25.80
CA ILE A 148 -39.34 -6.27 24.96
C ILE A 148 -40.42 -7.13 25.65
N LYS A 149 -40.05 -8.14 26.44
CA LYS A 149 -41.01 -8.95 27.20
C LYS A 149 -41.71 -8.17 28.33
N ILE A 150 -41.09 -7.15 28.89
CA ILE A 150 -41.70 -6.32 29.94
C ILE A 150 -42.72 -5.37 29.31
N PHE A 151 -42.47 -4.85 28.12
CA PHE A 151 -43.40 -3.92 27.45
C PHE A 151 -44.65 -4.61 26.86
N SER A 152 -44.58 -5.89 26.52
CA SER A 152 -45.74 -6.63 26.00
C SER A 152 -46.76 -7.07 27.09
N ARG A 153 -46.43 -6.88 28.35
CA ARG A 153 -47.30 -7.25 29.50
C ARG A 153 -48.21 -6.12 29.96
N PHE A 154 -48.08 -4.93 29.33
CA PHE A 154 -48.89 -3.74 29.64
C PHE A 154 -49.81 -3.32 28.49
N ARG A 155 -50.28 -4.30 27.70
CA ARG A 155 -51.32 -4.07 26.70
C ARG A 155 -52.51 -4.96 26.96
#